data_f1ddbf1f7735b9dcf419736d84334b0a
#
_entry.id   f1ddbf1f7735b9dcf419736d84334b0a
#
_cell.length_a   1.000
_cell.length_b   1.000
_cell.length_c   1.000
_cell.angle_alpha   90.00
_cell.angle_beta   90.00
_cell.angle_gamma   90.00
#
_symmetry.space_group_name_H-M   'P 1'
#
loop_
_entity.id
_entity.type
_entity.pdbx_description
1 polymer ?
#
loop_
_entity_poly.entity_id
_entity_poly.type
_entity_poly.pdbx_seq_one_letter_code
_entity_poly.pdbx_strand_id
1 'polypeptide(L)'
;MAFKMKKWPLAAGVLSATLLFSTACSNESASGNKKSGGDQVVVDVFQGKVEIADQLKALTDQYTKEHPNVKFNIQTVGGGADGAAALKAQFASGNAPDLFTNGGYQEAKTWKNKLEDLSDQPWIDDAYENTLTPMTMDGKVYGQPISLEGYGFTYNKKLFKKAGIKELPKTYSELEAAAKKLKAAGITPFSIGYGEWWVLGNHGLNIPFASQKDPDAFIKGLNEGSTKIAGNEQFKQYVKLLDLTVKYGNKNPLTTDYNTQVTKFANGEAAMIQQGNWIQPMLDKITPNMDVGILPMPLSDDAAVADKLAIDVPSNWVIHKQAPAADKKAAKDFLNWMVTSKEGQKALVEDFKYIPAFKSIEAKDIGPLGEELLKYSKEQKTLPWEWTKFPEGVTQKFGADVQEYIGGQTSEEELLKSLDKRWAELK
;
A
#
# COMPACT_ATOMS: atom_id res chain seq x y z
N MET A 1 40.02 -33.11 -27.74
CA MET A 1 41.07 -32.09 -27.51
C MET A 1 41.00 -31.67 -26.04
N ALA A 2 42.03 -32.08 -25.27
CA ALA A 2 42.10 -31.84 -23.83
C ALA A 2 42.90 -30.57 -23.57
N PHE A 3 42.31 -29.62 -22.82
CA PHE A 3 43.01 -28.42 -22.38
C PHE A 3 43.54 -28.62 -20.96
N LYS A 4 44.87 -28.49 -20.83
CA LYS A 4 45.67 -28.65 -19.60
C LYS A 4 45.46 -27.43 -18.68
N MET A 5 45.12 -27.68 -17.41
CA MET A 5 45.19 -26.72 -16.32
C MET A 5 46.64 -26.48 -15.88
N LYS A 6 47.05 -25.21 -15.83
CA LYS A 6 48.34 -24.74 -15.33
C LYS A 6 48.18 -24.31 -13.86
N LYS A 7 48.86 -25.03 -12.97
CA LYS A 7 48.99 -24.72 -11.54
C LYS A 7 50.01 -23.59 -11.33
N TRP A 8 49.69 -22.61 -10.50
CA TRP A 8 50.64 -21.64 -9.96
C TRP A 8 50.66 -21.72 -8.42
N PRO A 9 51.85 -21.56 -7.79
CA PRO A 9 52.07 -21.92 -6.39
C PRO A 9 51.75 -20.78 -5.43
N LEU A 10 51.31 -21.19 -4.21
CA LEU A 10 51.20 -20.37 -3.02
C LEU A 10 52.59 -19.89 -2.56
N ALA A 11 52.69 -18.59 -2.25
CA ALA A 11 53.76 -18.06 -1.41
C ALA A 11 53.14 -17.49 -0.15
N ALA A 12 53.44 -18.12 0.97
CA ALA A 12 53.11 -17.64 2.31
C ALA A 12 54.12 -16.56 2.72
N GLY A 13 53.61 -15.43 3.16
CA GLY A 13 54.39 -14.34 3.77
C GLY A 13 53.78 -13.97 5.13
N VAL A 14 54.42 -14.45 6.19
CA VAL A 14 54.15 -14.03 7.59
C VAL A 14 54.88 -12.72 7.79
N LEU A 15 54.15 -11.69 8.22
CA LEU A 15 54.77 -10.47 8.81
C LEU A 15 54.06 -10.14 10.14
N SER A 16 54.79 -10.42 11.22
CA SER A 16 54.53 -9.96 12.56
C SER A 16 54.89 -8.47 12.68
N ALA A 17 54.03 -7.65 13.20
CA ALA A 17 54.38 -6.31 13.65
C ALA A 17 53.73 -6.02 14.98
N THR A 18 54.55 -5.70 15.91
CA THR A 18 54.51 -5.45 17.33
C THR A 18 53.61 -4.28 17.75
N LEU A 19 52.91 -4.47 18.84
CA LEU A 19 52.20 -3.44 19.66
C LEU A 19 53.20 -2.45 20.27
N LEU A 20 52.88 -1.17 20.19
CA LEU A 20 53.38 -0.15 21.10
C LEU A 20 52.24 0.58 21.75
N PHE A 21 52.05 0.33 23.05
CA PHE A 21 51.22 1.15 23.96
C PHE A 21 51.97 2.45 24.23
N SER A 22 51.28 3.58 24.05
CA SER A 22 51.68 4.83 24.70
C SER A 22 50.47 5.44 25.41
N THR A 23 50.50 5.30 26.74
CA THR A 23 49.69 6.07 27.69
C THR A 23 50.23 7.50 27.78
N ALA A 24 49.37 8.48 27.54
CA ALA A 24 49.63 9.84 27.97
C ALA A 24 48.37 10.39 28.64
N CYS A 25 48.41 10.46 29.96
CA CYS A 25 47.50 11.33 30.74
C CYS A 25 47.99 12.77 30.59
N SER A 26 47.11 13.66 30.18
CA SER A 26 47.25 15.08 30.57
C SER A 26 45.87 15.63 30.89
N ASN A 27 45.79 16.05 32.14
CA ASN A 27 44.67 16.70 32.78
C ASN A 27 44.81 18.19 32.48
N GLU A 28 43.90 18.79 31.72
CA GLU A 28 43.74 20.23 31.65
C GLU A 28 42.25 20.60 31.68
N SER A 29 41.90 21.20 32.81
CA SER A 29 40.60 21.78 33.06
C SER A 29 40.46 23.05 32.17
N ALA A 30 39.69 22.96 31.12
CA ALA A 30 39.18 24.13 30.39
C ALA A 30 37.67 24.23 30.61
N SER A 31 37.28 25.11 31.52
CA SER A 31 35.93 25.62 31.69
C SER A 31 35.53 26.34 30.40
N GLY A 32 34.90 25.61 29.47
CA GLY A 32 34.29 26.14 28.27
C GLY A 32 32.80 25.95 28.36
N ASN A 33 32.07 27.03 28.37
CA ASN A 33 30.63 27.17 28.34
C ASN A 33 30.02 26.24 27.27
N LYS A 34 29.61 25.02 27.61
CA LYS A 34 28.78 24.17 26.75
C LYS A 34 27.42 24.85 26.70
N LYS A 35 27.11 25.55 25.59
CA LYS A 35 25.74 25.75 25.19
C LYS A 35 25.09 24.37 25.17
N SER A 36 24.05 24.18 25.97
CA SER A 36 23.21 22.98 25.96
C SER A 36 22.52 22.88 24.60
N GLY A 37 23.17 22.25 23.64
CA GLY A 37 22.49 21.63 22.52
C GLY A 37 21.74 20.43 23.14
N GLY A 38 20.41 20.45 23.17
CA GLY A 38 19.63 19.28 23.55
C GLY A 38 20.09 18.10 22.69
N ASP A 39 20.14 16.91 23.30
CA ASP A 39 20.54 15.69 22.61
C ASP A 39 19.69 15.52 21.34
N GLN A 40 20.35 15.34 20.19
CA GLN A 40 19.67 15.11 18.91
C GLN A 40 18.93 13.79 18.95
N VAL A 41 17.63 13.79 18.64
CA VAL A 41 16.76 12.62 18.51
C VAL A 41 16.66 12.26 17.04
N VAL A 42 16.85 10.99 16.70
CA VAL A 42 16.68 10.47 15.33
C VAL A 42 15.56 9.45 15.35
N VAL A 43 14.48 9.75 14.66
CA VAL A 43 13.33 8.83 14.51
C VAL A 43 13.54 7.98 13.27
N ASP A 44 13.74 6.69 13.46
CA ASP A 44 13.81 5.72 12.37
C ASP A 44 12.41 5.37 11.88
N VAL A 45 12.15 5.63 10.59
CA VAL A 45 10.84 5.47 9.95
C VAL A 45 10.87 4.38 8.89
N PHE A 46 9.92 3.43 8.94
CA PHE A 46 9.74 2.42 7.91
C PHE A 46 8.33 2.52 7.30
N GLN A 47 8.25 2.64 5.97
CA GLN A 47 6.97 2.77 5.28
C GLN A 47 6.98 2.10 3.88
N GLY A 48 5.79 1.78 3.35
CA GLY A 48 5.63 1.04 2.09
C GLY A 48 5.22 1.87 0.87
N LYS A 49 4.79 3.13 1.07
CA LYS A 49 4.20 3.95 0.00
C LYS A 49 5.30 4.67 -0.81
N VAL A 50 5.70 4.06 -1.94
CA VAL A 50 6.74 4.60 -2.82
C VAL A 50 6.32 5.89 -3.52
N GLU A 51 5.01 6.07 -3.75
CA GLU A 51 4.41 7.21 -4.44
C GLU A 51 4.54 8.53 -3.69
N ILE A 52 4.74 8.49 -2.37
CA ILE A 52 4.88 9.68 -1.51
C ILE A 52 6.27 9.81 -0.86
N ALA A 53 7.25 9.02 -1.27
CA ALA A 53 8.56 8.99 -0.62
C ALA A 53 9.25 10.36 -0.59
N ASP A 54 9.23 11.08 -1.72
CA ASP A 54 9.81 12.43 -1.84
C ASP A 54 9.03 13.44 -0.98
N GLN A 55 7.71 13.36 -0.98
CA GLN A 55 6.82 14.25 -0.22
C GLN A 55 6.94 14.01 1.29
N LEU A 56 7.03 12.76 1.74
CA LEU A 56 7.24 12.44 3.14
C LEU A 56 8.59 12.96 3.64
N LYS A 57 9.63 12.84 2.79
CA LYS A 57 10.93 13.44 3.11
C LYS A 57 10.83 14.96 3.24
N ALA A 58 10.16 15.63 2.32
CA ALA A 58 9.96 17.08 2.38
C ALA A 58 9.20 17.51 3.64
N LEU A 59 8.17 16.73 4.04
CA LEU A 59 7.39 16.99 5.25
C LEU A 59 8.23 16.83 6.52
N THR A 60 9.05 15.78 6.61
CA THR A 60 9.96 15.57 7.75
C THR A 60 11.09 16.62 7.79
N ASP A 61 11.58 17.06 6.64
CA ASP A 61 12.54 18.18 6.56
C ASP A 61 11.91 19.50 7.04
N GLN A 62 10.61 19.73 6.75
CA GLN A 62 9.87 20.90 7.25
C GLN A 62 9.69 20.82 8.78
N TYR A 63 9.28 19.68 9.31
CA TYR A 63 9.19 19.47 10.76
C TYR A 63 10.53 19.72 11.45
N THR A 64 11.63 19.21 10.88
CA THR A 64 12.99 19.40 11.41
C THR A 64 13.41 20.88 11.45
N LYS A 65 12.95 21.74 10.50
CA LYS A 65 13.24 23.19 10.57
C LYS A 65 12.60 23.86 11.78
N GLU A 66 11.39 23.38 12.15
CA GLU A 66 10.67 23.89 13.32
C GLU A 66 11.17 23.25 14.63
N HIS A 67 11.67 22.00 14.56
CA HIS A 67 12.18 21.20 15.66
C HIS A 67 13.62 20.73 15.39
N PRO A 68 14.65 21.60 15.45
CA PRO A 68 16.01 21.30 14.97
C PRO A 68 16.73 20.16 15.67
N ASN A 69 16.26 19.78 16.86
CA ASN A 69 16.77 18.65 17.64
C ASN A 69 16.19 17.30 17.17
N VAL A 70 15.19 17.26 16.28
CA VAL A 70 14.58 16.03 15.74
C VAL A 70 14.99 15.83 14.29
N LYS A 71 15.44 14.63 13.96
CA LYS A 71 15.79 14.17 12.61
C LYS A 71 15.01 12.91 12.30
N PHE A 72 14.89 12.59 11.02
CA PHE A 72 14.23 11.39 10.54
C PHE A 72 15.15 10.60 9.61
N ASN A 73 15.22 9.30 9.81
CA ASN A 73 15.84 8.36 8.88
C ASN A 73 14.74 7.51 8.26
N ILE A 74 14.40 7.77 6.99
CA ILE A 74 13.24 7.16 6.34
C ILE A 74 13.70 6.05 5.42
N GLN A 75 13.19 4.84 5.65
CA GLN A 75 13.29 3.71 4.75
C GLN A 75 11.93 3.42 4.10
N THR A 76 11.90 3.44 2.76
CA THR A 76 10.72 3.08 1.96
C THR A 76 10.94 1.74 1.29
N VAL A 77 10.07 0.75 1.57
CA VAL A 77 10.11 -0.58 0.98
C VAL A 77 8.72 -0.96 0.50
N GLY A 78 8.49 -0.86 -0.80
CA GLY A 78 7.20 -1.09 -1.45
C GLY A 78 7.36 -1.22 -2.96
N GLY A 79 6.29 -1.05 -3.72
CA GLY A 79 6.33 -1.15 -5.19
C GLY A 79 6.76 -2.54 -5.67
N GLY A 80 6.19 -3.59 -5.08
CA GLY A 80 6.51 -4.99 -5.40
C GLY A 80 7.55 -5.64 -4.48
N ALA A 81 8.34 -4.86 -3.74
CA ALA A 81 9.24 -5.41 -2.72
C ALA A 81 8.45 -5.90 -1.49
N ASP A 82 8.94 -6.97 -0.85
CA ASP A 82 8.32 -7.54 0.35
C ASP A 82 8.65 -6.70 1.60
N GLY A 83 7.87 -5.65 1.84
CA GLY A 83 7.99 -4.77 3.00
C GLY A 83 7.77 -5.50 4.33
N ALA A 84 6.86 -6.48 4.37
CA ALA A 84 6.57 -7.24 5.58
C ALA A 84 7.78 -8.11 6.00
N ALA A 85 8.41 -8.80 5.05
CA ALA A 85 9.64 -9.56 5.33
C ALA A 85 10.80 -8.64 5.76
N ALA A 86 10.96 -7.49 5.10
CA ALA A 86 11.98 -6.50 5.44
C ALA A 86 11.79 -5.95 6.87
N LEU A 87 10.55 -5.58 7.24
CA LEU A 87 10.23 -5.11 8.59
C LEU A 87 10.51 -6.19 9.65
N LYS A 88 10.07 -7.44 9.41
CA LYS A 88 10.35 -8.57 10.32
C LYS A 88 11.86 -8.80 10.50
N ALA A 89 12.65 -8.68 9.43
CA ALA A 89 14.10 -8.82 9.50
C ALA A 89 14.74 -7.72 10.36
N GLN A 90 14.28 -6.47 10.28
CA GLN A 90 14.75 -5.37 11.14
C GLN A 90 14.46 -5.65 12.61
N PHE A 91 13.23 -6.07 12.96
CA PHE A 91 12.89 -6.45 14.32
C PHE A 91 13.72 -7.64 14.82
N ALA A 92 13.98 -8.62 13.97
CA ALA A 92 14.79 -9.79 14.32
C ALA A 92 16.28 -9.45 14.55
N SER A 93 16.82 -8.46 13.81
CA SER A 93 18.22 -8.01 13.93
C SER A 93 18.45 -6.99 15.04
N GLY A 94 17.40 -6.54 15.74
CA GLY A 94 17.50 -5.49 16.77
C GLY A 94 17.56 -4.07 16.22
N ASN A 95 17.34 -3.87 14.91
CA ASN A 95 17.30 -2.58 14.22
C ASN A 95 15.85 -2.16 13.90
N ALA A 96 14.93 -2.41 14.85
CA ALA A 96 13.51 -2.08 14.67
C ALA A 96 13.31 -0.57 14.50
N PRO A 97 12.46 -0.12 13.55
CA PRO A 97 12.13 1.28 13.41
C PRO A 97 11.31 1.79 14.61
N ASP A 98 11.37 3.09 14.90
CA ASP A 98 10.58 3.74 15.93
C ASP A 98 9.14 3.98 15.49
N LEU A 99 8.98 4.39 14.23
CA LEU A 99 7.72 4.70 13.57
C LEU A 99 7.60 3.86 12.30
N PHE A 100 6.49 3.14 12.13
CA PHE A 100 6.28 2.34 10.93
C PHE A 100 4.81 2.23 10.53
N THR A 101 4.55 1.77 9.31
CA THR A 101 3.18 1.59 8.81
C THR A 101 2.65 0.19 9.11
N ASN A 102 1.35 0.10 9.40
CA ASN A 102 0.62 -1.15 9.68
C ASN A 102 -0.76 -1.12 9.03
N GLY A 103 -1.17 -2.20 8.40
CA GLY A 103 -2.45 -2.33 7.69
C GLY A 103 -3.68 -2.49 8.59
N GLY A 104 -3.49 -2.62 9.89
CA GLY A 104 -4.61 -2.82 10.83
C GLY A 104 -5.11 -4.27 10.90
N TYR A 105 -6.22 -4.47 11.60
CA TYR A 105 -6.94 -5.75 11.76
C TYR A 105 -6.00 -6.95 12.07
N GLN A 106 -5.81 -7.87 11.13
CA GLN A 106 -4.99 -9.05 11.35
C GLN A 106 -3.51 -8.70 11.57
N GLU A 107 -2.99 -7.75 10.81
CA GLU A 107 -1.60 -7.28 10.99
C GLU A 107 -1.41 -6.59 12.35
N ALA A 108 -2.38 -5.77 12.78
CA ALA A 108 -2.35 -5.16 14.11
C ALA A 108 -2.31 -6.22 15.22
N LYS A 109 -3.09 -7.30 15.10
CA LYS A 109 -3.06 -8.42 16.06
C LYS A 109 -1.69 -9.10 16.11
N THR A 110 -1.09 -9.34 14.94
CA THR A 110 0.25 -9.96 14.84
C THR A 110 1.31 -9.11 15.55
N TRP A 111 1.24 -7.79 15.38
CA TRP A 111 2.22 -6.85 15.94
C TRP A 111 1.86 -6.31 17.32
N LYS A 112 0.69 -6.61 17.89
CA LYS A 112 0.15 -6.01 19.13
C LYS A 112 1.16 -5.83 20.25
N ASN A 113 1.99 -6.85 20.51
CA ASN A 113 2.98 -6.81 21.61
C ASN A 113 4.15 -5.84 21.33
N LYS A 114 4.29 -5.35 20.09
CA LYS A 114 5.32 -4.41 19.66
C LYS A 114 4.80 -2.98 19.53
N LEU A 115 3.48 -2.77 19.63
CA LEU A 115 2.83 -1.49 19.40
C LEU A 115 2.68 -0.69 20.70
N GLU A 116 2.95 0.61 20.61
CA GLU A 116 2.69 1.59 21.68
C GLU A 116 1.17 1.88 21.71
N ASP A 117 0.63 2.06 22.92
CA ASP A 117 -0.74 2.52 23.14
C ASP A 117 -0.82 4.02 22.82
N LEU A 118 -1.66 4.39 21.87
CA LEU A 118 -1.86 5.77 21.42
C LEU A 118 -3.23 6.33 21.82
N SER A 119 -3.96 5.67 22.73
CA SER A 119 -5.31 6.06 23.15
C SER A 119 -5.37 7.42 23.84
N ASP A 120 -4.23 7.92 24.33
CA ASP A 120 -4.09 9.23 25.00
C ASP A 120 -3.74 10.38 24.04
N GLN A 121 -3.62 10.10 22.74
CA GLN A 121 -3.16 11.10 21.80
C GLN A 121 -4.26 12.14 21.47
N PRO A 122 -3.92 13.43 21.35
CA PRO A 122 -4.89 14.51 21.21
C PRO A 122 -5.68 14.47 19.90
N TRP A 123 -5.19 13.79 18.86
CA TRP A 123 -5.87 13.64 17.57
C TRP A 123 -7.00 12.58 17.56
N ILE A 124 -7.15 11.77 18.63
CA ILE A 124 -8.15 10.69 18.70
C ILE A 124 -9.57 11.20 18.47
N ASP A 125 -9.95 12.28 19.17
CA ASP A 125 -11.31 12.84 19.09
C ASP A 125 -11.61 13.49 17.73
N ASP A 126 -10.58 13.90 17.01
CA ASP A 126 -10.68 14.50 15.67
C ASP A 126 -10.76 13.43 14.55
N ALA A 127 -10.24 12.23 14.77
CA ALA A 127 -10.35 11.14 13.79
C ALA A 127 -11.83 10.74 13.58
N TYR A 128 -12.18 10.30 12.36
CA TYR A 128 -13.47 9.63 12.15
C TYR A 128 -13.45 8.26 12.84
N GLU A 129 -14.46 7.93 13.62
CA GLU A 129 -14.51 6.71 14.46
C GLU A 129 -14.23 5.42 13.66
N ASN A 130 -14.82 5.30 12.49
CA ASN A 130 -14.60 4.15 11.62
C ASN A 130 -13.16 4.00 11.14
N THR A 131 -12.38 5.09 11.07
CA THR A 131 -10.97 5.04 10.65
C THR A 131 -10.04 4.54 11.76
N LEU A 132 -10.47 4.58 13.02
CA LEU A 132 -9.74 4.02 14.17
C LEU A 132 -9.95 2.51 14.33
N THR A 133 -11.05 1.98 13.78
CA THR A 133 -11.45 0.57 13.93
C THR A 133 -10.32 -0.42 13.58
N PRO A 134 -9.56 -0.25 12.47
CA PRO A 134 -8.49 -1.18 12.09
C PRO A 134 -7.39 -1.36 13.15
N MET A 135 -7.15 -0.31 13.96
CA MET A 135 -6.10 -0.28 14.98
C MET A 135 -6.63 -0.31 16.41
N THR A 136 -7.94 -0.55 16.60
CA THR A 136 -8.53 -0.66 17.94
C THR A 136 -8.57 -2.12 18.38
N MET A 137 -7.89 -2.42 19.49
CA MET A 137 -7.86 -3.76 20.09
C MET A 137 -8.03 -3.62 21.61
N ASP A 138 -8.93 -4.43 22.20
CA ASP A 138 -9.23 -4.43 23.65
C ASP A 138 -9.54 -3.02 24.20
N GLY A 139 -10.26 -2.20 23.43
CA GLY A 139 -10.64 -0.84 23.78
C GLY A 139 -9.50 0.19 23.74
N LYS A 140 -8.36 -0.14 23.15
CA LYS A 140 -7.19 0.73 22.98
C LYS A 140 -6.85 0.95 21.52
N VAL A 141 -6.38 2.16 21.19
CA VAL A 141 -5.95 2.55 19.85
C VAL A 141 -4.43 2.43 19.75
N TYR A 142 -3.94 1.71 18.76
CA TYR A 142 -2.51 1.43 18.57
C TYR A 142 -1.92 2.07 17.30
N GLY A 143 -2.70 2.84 16.54
CA GLY A 143 -2.21 3.48 15.32
C GLY A 143 -3.03 4.70 14.93
N GLN A 144 -2.36 5.67 14.29
CA GLN A 144 -2.98 6.83 13.67
C GLN A 144 -3.34 6.50 12.23
N PRO A 145 -4.61 6.63 11.80
CA PRO A 145 -4.99 6.41 10.42
C PRO A 145 -4.29 7.41 9.50
N ILE A 146 -3.77 6.93 8.36
CA ILE A 146 -3.05 7.79 7.42
C ILE A 146 -4.02 8.54 6.51
N SER A 147 -4.93 7.80 5.85
CA SER A 147 -5.88 8.34 4.86
C SER A 147 -7.01 7.34 4.60
N LEU A 148 -8.06 7.79 3.95
CA LEU A 148 -8.92 6.88 3.21
C LEU A 148 -8.38 6.72 1.78
N GLU A 149 -8.42 5.50 1.29
CA GLU A 149 -8.06 5.18 -0.09
C GLU A 149 -9.12 4.28 -0.72
N GLY A 150 -9.20 4.34 -2.04
CA GLY A 150 -10.07 3.46 -2.77
C GLY A 150 -9.54 3.15 -4.14
N TYR A 151 -9.97 2.02 -4.70
CA TYR A 151 -9.50 1.54 -5.99
C TYR A 151 -10.62 0.94 -6.86
N GLY A 152 -10.27 0.84 -8.12
CA GLY A 152 -11.08 0.28 -9.18
C GLY A 152 -10.30 0.35 -10.49
N PHE A 153 -10.96 0.71 -11.57
CA PHE A 153 -10.32 1.08 -12.82
C PHE A 153 -10.23 2.60 -12.93
N THR A 154 -9.05 3.18 -12.66
CA THR A 154 -8.80 4.57 -13.01
C THR A 154 -8.82 4.69 -14.54
N TYR A 155 -9.55 5.67 -15.11
CA TYR A 155 -9.73 5.80 -16.56
C TYR A 155 -9.41 7.20 -17.07
N ASN A 156 -8.93 7.26 -18.32
CA ASN A 156 -8.63 8.50 -19.05
C ASN A 156 -9.88 8.97 -19.80
N LYS A 157 -10.49 10.07 -19.33
CA LYS A 157 -11.72 10.62 -19.91
C LYS A 157 -11.57 11.02 -21.39
N LYS A 158 -10.39 11.53 -21.79
CA LYS A 158 -10.11 11.90 -23.18
C LYS A 158 -10.13 10.68 -24.10
N LEU A 159 -9.57 9.54 -23.66
CA LEU A 159 -9.55 8.30 -24.43
C LEU A 159 -10.94 7.66 -24.52
N PHE A 160 -11.73 7.70 -23.44
CA PHE A 160 -13.13 7.27 -23.44
C PHE A 160 -13.96 8.10 -24.44
N LYS A 161 -13.82 9.43 -24.39
CA LYS A 161 -14.48 10.32 -25.35
C LYS A 161 -14.06 10.02 -26.79
N LYS A 162 -12.77 9.79 -27.05
CA LYS A 162 -12.24 9.44 -28.39
C LYS A 162 -12.83 8.12 -28.91
N ALA A 163 -13.09 7.15 -28.03
CA ALA A 163 -13.74 5.87 -28.38
C ALA A 163 -15.27 5.96 -28.48
N GLY A 164 -15.86 7.15 -28.27
CA GLY A 164 -17.32 7.35 -28.33
C GLY A 164 -18.08 6.74 -27.14
N ILE A 165 -17.40 6.54 -26.01
CA ILE A 165 -18.03 6.07 -24.77
C ILE A 165 -18.61 7.29 -24.07
N LYS A 166 -19.96 7.37 -24.03
CA LYS A 166 -20.69 8.49 -23.43
C LYS A 166 -21.11 8.21 -21.99
N GLU A 167 -21.52 6.97 -21.74
CA GLU A 167 -21.94 6.50 -20.42
C GLU A 167 -20.84 5.63 -19.82
N LEU A 168 -20.56 5.84 -18.54
CA LEU A 168 -19.55 5.08 -17.82
C LEU A 168 -20.07 3.68 -17.48
N PRO A 169 -19.27 2.63 -17.69
CA PRO A 169 -19.69 1.27 -17.36
C PRO A 169 -19.86 1.06 -15.85
N LYS A 170 -20.97 0.48 -15.46
CA LYS A 170 -21.34 0.13 -14.08
C LYS A 170 -21.49 -1.37 -13.88
N THR A 171 -21.58 -2.11 -14.96
CA THR A 171 -21.78 -3.56 -14.99
C THR A 171 -20.69 -4.25 -15.78
N TYR A 172 -20.57 -5.57 -15.62
CA TYR A 172 -19.59 -6.37 -16.36
C TYR A 172 -19.77 -6.26 -17.88
N SER A 173 -21.01 -6.43 -18.35
CA SER A 173 -21.30 -6.36 -19.79
C SER A 173 -21.04 -4.97 -20.37
N GLU A 174 -21.30 -3.91 -19.62
CA GLU A 174 -20.98 -2.53 -20.03
C GLU A 174 -19.48 -2.28 -20.08
N LEU A 175 -18.70 -2.83 -19.11
CA LEU A 175 -17.24 -2.75 -19.11
C LEU A 175 -16.64 -3.51 -20.30
N GLU A 176 -17.15 -4.70 -20.61
CA GLU A 176 -16.74 -5.46 -21.80
C GLU A 176 -17.06 -4.69 -23.10
N ALA A 177 -18.23 -4.07 -23.18
CA ALA A 177 -18.61 -3.25 -24.32
C ALA A 177 -17.71 -2.02 -24.48
N ALA A 178 -17.34 -1.37 -23.38
CA ALA A 178 -16.39 -0.26 -23.37
C ALA A 178 -14.99 -0.70 -23.84
N ALA A 179 -14.50 -1.85 -23.36
CA ALA A 179 -13.22 -2.42 -23.80
C ALA A 179 -13.22 -2.74 -25.31
N LYS A 180 -14.33 -3.28 -25.85
CA LYS A 180 -14.49 -3.52 -27.28
C LYS A 180 -14.46 -2.22 -28.11
N LYS A 181 -15.14 -1.16 -27.65
CA LYS A 181 -15.11 0.16 -28.32
C LYS A 181 -13.72 0.78 -28.31
N LEU A 182 -13.03 0.76 -27.19
CA LEU A 182 -11.64 1.23 -27.07
C LEU A 182 -10.73 0.49 -28.06
N LYS A 183 -10.80 -0.84 -28.06
CA LYS A 183 -10.02 -1.67 -28.98
C LYS A 183 -10.32 -1.35 -30.46
N ALA A 184 -11.58 -1.17 -30.81
CA ALA A 184 -12.00 -0.79 -32.18
C ALA A 184 -11.47 0.60 -32.58
N ALA A 185 -11.31 1.52 -31.61
CA ALA A 185 -10.72 2.84 -31.81
C ALA A 185 -9.17 2.82 -31.83
N GLY A 186 -8.53 1.64 -31.79
CA GLY A 186 -7.08 1.50 -31.77
C GLY A 186 -6.44 1.88 -30.44
N ILE A 187 -7.22 1.91 -29.36
CA ILE A 187 -6.76 2.26 -27.99
C ILE A 187 -6.64 0.97 -27.19
N THR A 188 -5.53 0.77 -26.48
CA THR A 188 -5.39 -0.33 -25.52
C THR A 188 -6.34 -0.08 -24.35
N PRO A 189 -7.31 -0.99 -24.06
CA PRO A 189 -8.27 -0.76 -22.98
C PRO A 189 -7.65 -0.72 -21.60
N PHE A 190 -6.76 -1.67 -21.27
CA PHE A 190 -6.22 -1.77 -19.92
C PHE A 190 -4.69 -1.72 -19.88
N SER A 191 -4.13 -0.92 -18.96
CA SER A 191 -2.75 -1.03 -18.48
C SER A 191 -2.75 -1.98 -17.29
N ILE A 192 -2.17 -3.17 -17.46
CA ILE A 192 -2.12 -4.22 -16.44
C ILE A 192 -0.69 -4.42 -15.95
N GLY A 193 -0.53 -4.42 -14.61
CA GLY A 193 0.73 -4.64 -13.90
C GLY A 193 0.62 -5.87 -13.00
N TYR A 194 0.37 -7.04 -13.59
CA TYR A 194 0.19 -8.30 -12.88
C TYR A 194 1.52 -8.99 -12.50
N GLY A 195 2.65 -8.33 -12.75
CA GLY A 195 3.90 -8.60 -12.07
C GLY A 195 3.81 -8.36 -10.55
N GLU A 196 2.91 -7.47 -10.14
CA GLU A 196 2.66 -7.10 -8.75
C GLU A 196 1.64 -8.05 -8.11
N TRP A 197 2.08 -8.91 -7.21
CA TRP A 197 1.22 -9.87 -6.51
C TRP A 197 0.05 -9.20 -5.76
N TRP A 198 0.27 -8.00 -5.19
CA TRP A 198 -0.73 -7.28 -4.41
C TRP A 198 -1.89 -6.73 -5.25
N VAL A 199 -1.65 -6.42 -6.51
CA VAL A 199 -2.72 -6.03 -7.45
C VAL A 199 -3.71 -7.18 -7.64
N LEU A 200 -3.23 -8.41 -7.63
CA LEU A 200 -4.03 -9.63 -7.77
C LEU A 200 -4.56 -10.13 -6.41
N GLY A 201 -3.66 -10.34 -5.45
CA GLY A 201 -3.97 -10.98 -4.17
C GLY A 201 -4.72 -10.07 -3.18
N ASN A 202 -4.38 -8.77 -3.13
CA ASN A 202 -5.11 -7.82 -2.30
C ASN A 202 -6.32 -7.27 -3.08
N HIS A 203 -6.07 -6.46 -4.11
CA HIS A 203 -7.13 -5.68 -4.76
C HIS A 203 -8.06 -6.54 -5.60
N GLY A 204 -7.51 -7.42 -6.45
CA GLY A 204 -8.31 -8.26 -7.35
C GLY A 204 -9.22 -9.20 -6.56
N LEU A 205 -8.61 -10.02 -5.69
CA LEU A 205 -9.37 -10.99 -4.90
C LEU A 205 -10.22 -10.37 -3.78
N ASN A 206 -9.95 -9.14 -3.35
CA ASN A 206 -10.89 -8.45 -2.45
C ASN A 206 -12.31 -8.37 -3.03
N ILE A 207 -12.42 -8.10 -4.34
CA ILE A 207 -13.74 -7.83 -4.94
C ILE A 207 -14.71 -9.00 -4.75
N PRO A 208 -14.36 -10.27 -5.07
CA PRO A 208 -15.27 -11.40 -4.84
C PRO A 208 -15.53 -11.67 -3.34
N PHE A 209 -14.59 -11.36 -2.44
CA PHE A 209 -14.82 -11.45 -0.99
C PHE A 209 -15.80 -10.37 -0.53
N ALA A 210 -15.54 -9.11 -0.86
CA ALA A 210 -16.36 -7.97 -0.44
C ALA A 210 -17.75 -7.96 -1.10
N SER A 211 -17.93 -8.67 -2.22
CA SER A 211 -19.21 -8.82 -2.92
C SER A 211 -20.05 -10.00 -2.41
N GLN A 212 -19.62 -10.73 -1.38
CA GLN A 212 -20.47 -11.72 -0.74
C GLN A 212 -21.66 -11.06 -0.06
N LYS A 213 -22.76 -11.78 0.12
CA LYS A 213 -23.94 -11.29 0.84
C LYS A 213 -23.60 -10.86 2.29
N ASP A 214 -22.71 -11.60 2.92
CA ASP A 214 -22.16 -11.35 4.24
C ASP A 214 -20.66 -11.75 4.21
N PRO A 215 -19.75 -10.78 3.95
CA PRO A 215 -18.33 -11.04 3.86
C PRO A 215 -17.72 -11.63 5.14
N ASP A 216 -18.14 -11.14 6.31
CA ASP A 216 -17.62 -11.62 7.60
C ASP A 216 -18.04 -13.07 7.87
N ALA A 217 -19.31 -13.43 7.57
CA ALA A 217 -19.76 -14.82 7.66
C ALA A 217 -19.03 -15.73 6.66
N PHE A 218 -18.71 -15.23 5.45
CA PHE A 218 -17.96 -15.98 4.46
C PHE A 218 -16.53 -16.27 4.94
N ILE A 219 -15.82 -15.25 5.43
CA ILE A 219 -14.46 -15.37 6.00
C ILE A 219 -14.46 -16.32 7.20
N LYS A 220 -15.44 -16.17 8.11
CA LYS A 220 -15.62 -17.08 9.25
C LYS A 220 -15.81 -18.53 8.78
N GLY A 221 -16.65 -18.76 7.79
CA GLY A 221 -16.89 -20.07 7.22
C GLY A 221 -15.64 -20.71 6.60
N LEU A 222 -14.78 -19.91 5.95
CA LEU A 222 -13.47 -20.37 5.46
C LEU A 222 -12.54 -20.77 6.61
N ASN A 223 -12.52 -20.00 7.70
CA ASN A 223 -11.72 -20.29 8.89
C ASN A 223 -12.20 -21.59 9.58
N GLU A 224 -13.50 -21.84 9.61
CA GLU A 224 -14.11 -23.03 10.18
C GLU A 224 -14.10 -24.24 9.21
N GLY A 225 -13.82 -24.03 7.91
CA GLY A 225 -13.87 -25.05 6.88
C GLY A 225 -15.29 -25.43 6.43
N SER A 226 -16.30 -24.63 6.80
CA SER A 226 -17.71 -24.83 6.42
C SER A 226 -18.08 -24.19 5.09
N THR A 227 -17.21 -23.31 4.56
CA THR A 227 -17.37 -22.58 3.29
C THR A 227 -16.14 -22.79 2.42
N LYS A 228 -16.31 -22.64 1.10
CA LYS A 228 -15.23 -22.77 0.11
C LYS A 228 -15.28 -21.65 -0.93
N ILE A 229 -14.11 -21.30 -1.45
CA ILE A 229 -13.91 -20.42 -2.61
C ILE A 229 -14.29 -21.18 -3.89
N ALA A 230 -13.84 -22.43 -4.02
CA ALA A 230 -14.17 -23.29 -5.15
C ALA A 230 -15.69 -23.49 -5.28
N GLY A 231 -16.20 -23.15 -6.47
CA GLY A 231 -17.63 -23.22 -6.75
C GLY A 231 -18.45 -21.97 -6.39
N ASN A 232 -17.87 -20.99 -5.68
CA ASN A 232 -18.52 -19.73 -5.36
C ASN A 232 -18.66 -18.84 -6.61
N GLU A 233 -19.85 -18.27 -6.83
CA GLU A 233 -20.17 -17.55 -8.05
C GLU A 233 -19.38 -16.24 -8.19
N GLN A 234 -19.18 -15.48 -7.11
CA GLN A 234 -18.42 -14.22 -7.15
C GLN A 234 -16.97 -14.44 -7.59
N PHE A 235 -16.35 -15.54 -7.17
CA PHE A 235 -14.99 -15.88 -7.60
C PHE A 235 -14.93 -16.31 -9.06
N LYS A 236 -15.92 -17.02 -9.58
CA LYS A 236 -16.01 -17.31 -11.02
C LYS A 236 -16.21 -16.05 -11.86
N GLN A 237 -17.03 -15.11 -11.38
CA GLN A 237 -17.19 -13.81 -12.04
C GLN A 237 -15.88 -12.98 -12.00
N TYR A 238 -15.13 -13.06 -10.90
CA TYR A 238 -13.80 -12.44 -10.84
C TYR A 238 -12.84 -13.03 -11.87
N VAL A 239 -12.81 -14.34 -12.06
CA VAL A 239 -11.97 -14.96 -13.10
C VAL A 239 -12.36 -14.45 -14.50
N LYS A 240 -13.66 -14.30 -14.79
CA LYS A 240 -14.13 -13.69 -16.06
C LYS A 240 -13.67 -12.24 -16.20
N LEU A 241 -13.69 -11.45 -15.12
CA LEU A 241 -13.18 -10.07 -15.14
C LEU A 241 -11.67 -10.05 -15.38
N LEU A 242 -10.93 -10.94 -14.75
CA LEU A 242 -9.49 -11.11 -14.95
C LEU A 242 -9.17 -11.45 -16.41
N ASP A 243 -9.87 -12.42 -17.00
CA ASP A 243 -9.73 -12.80 -18.41
C ASP A 243 -10.03 -11.63 -19.35
N LEU A 244 -11.06 -10.83 -19.03
CA LEU A 244 -11.39 -9.62 -19.80
C LEU A 244 -10.21 -8.64 -19.80
N THR A 245 -9.62 -8.38 -18.64
CA THR A 245 -8.49 -7.45 -18.52
C THR A 245 -7.25 -7.96 -19.25
N VAL A 246 -6.93 -9.25 -19.14
CA VAL A 246 -5.83 -9.90 -19.87
C VAL A 246 -6.05 -9.84 -21.38
N LYS A 247 -7.26 -10.18 -21.86
CA LYS A 247 -7.63 -10.18 -23.27
C LYS A 247 -7.49 -8.80 -23.93
N TYR A 248 -7.81 -7.74 -23.21
CA TYR A 248 -7.82 -6.37 -23.71
C TYR A 248 -6.71 -5.49 -23.15
N GLY A 249 -5.79 -6.07 -22.39
CA GLY A 249 -4.65 -5.39 -21.77
C GLY A 249 -3.41 -5.32 -22.66
N ASN A 250 -2.34 -4.79 -22.04
CA ASN A 250 -1.01 -4.78 -22.65
C ASN A 250 -0.44 -6.20 -22.79
N LYS A 251 0.50 -6.36 -23.71
CA LYS A 251 1.32 -7.57 -23.79
C LYS A 251 2.19 -7.71 -22.53
N ASN A 252 2.48 -8.94 -22.12
CA ASN A 252 3.36 -9.27 -21.01
C ASN A 252 2.89 -8.73 -19.63
N PRO A 253 1.63 -8.99 -19.23
CA PRO A 253 1.07 -8.48 -17.97
C PRO A 253 1.88 -8.92 -16.73
N LEU A 254 2.43 -10.14 -16.74
CA LEU A 254 3.18 -10.74 -15.61
C LEU A 254 4.59 -10.15 -15.41
N THR A 255 5.11 -9.39 -16.37
CA THR A 255 6.41 -8.72 -16.28
C THR A 255 6.29 -7.18 -16.27
N THR A 256 5.07 -6.68 -16.26
CA THR A 256 4.80 -5.24 -16.09
C THR A 256 4.69 -4.95 -14.59
N ASP A 257 5.63 -4.18 -14.08
CA ASP A 257 5.65 -3.70 -12.70
C ASP A 257 4.77 -2.46 -12.48
N TYR A 258 4.61 -2.05 -11.24
CA TYR A 258 3.79 -0.90 -10.84
C TYR A 258 4.19 0.40 -11.54
N ASN A 259 5.47 0.75 -11.54
CA ASN A 259 5.96 2.00 -12.13
C ASN A 259 5.74 2.03 -13.65
N THR A 260 6.02 0.91 -14.31
CA THR A 260 5.78 0.74 -15.75
C THR A 260 4.30 0.84 -16.08
N GLN A 261 3.44 0.20 -15.28
CA GLN A 261 1.98 0.24 -15.44
C GLN A 261 1.47 1.68 -15.35
N VAL A 262 1.84 2.42 -14.29
CA VAL A 262 1.39 3.80 -14.08
C VAL A 262 1.93 4.72 -15.18
N THR A 263 3.20 4.59 -15.55
CA THR A 263 3.82 5.39 -16.60
C THR A 263 3.11 5.22 -17.95
N LYS A 264 2.79 3.99 -18.36
CA LYS A 264 2.04 3.72 -19.60
C LYS A 264 0.66 4.36 -19.59
N PHE A 265 -0.06 4.25 -18.48
CA PHE A 265 -1.37 4.89 -18.34
C PHE A 265 -1.25 6.42 -18.39
N ALA A 266 -0.32 7.02 -17.64
CA ALA A 266 -0.10 8.46 -17.62
C ALA A 266 0.28 9.03 -19.01
N ASN A 267 1.04 8.28 -19.81
CA ASN A 267 1.37 8.63 -21.20
C ASN A 267 0.19 8.45 -22.18
N GLY A 268 -0.96 7.93 -21.72
CA GLY A 268 -2.12 7.69 -22.58
C GLY A 268 -1.99 6.46 -23.50
N GLU A 269 -1.10 5.52 -23.18
CA GLU A 269 -0.92 4.29 -23.94
C GLU A 269 -2.07 3.28 -23.69
N ALA A 270 -2.80 3.44 -22.59
CA ALA A 270 -3.99 2.67 -22.24
C ALA A 270 -5.08 3.57 -21.66
N ALA A 271 -6.33 3.15 -21.81
CA ALA A 271 -7.50 3.92 -21.37
C ALA A 271 -7.86 3.72 -19.90
N MET A 272 -7.53 2.57 -19.33
CA MET A 272 -7.82 2.21 -17.94
C MET A 272 -6.60 1.57 -17.28
N ILE A 273 -6.53 1.71 -15.96
CA ILE A 273 -5.53 1.05 -15.10
C ILE A 273 -6.21 0.57 -13.82
N GLN A 274 -5.94 -0.67 -13.39
CA GLN A 274 -6.40 -1.16 -12.08
C GLN A 274 -5.51 -0.60 -10.99
N GLN A 275 -5.89 0.55 -10.44
CA GLN A 275 -5.21 1.24 -9.34
C GLN A 275 -6.21 2.14 -8.60
N GLY A 276 -5.78 2.79 -7.54
CA GLY A 276 -6.60 3.69 -6.73
C GLY A 276 -6.09 5.13 -6.72
N ASN A 277 -6.65 5.95 -5.82
CA ASN A 277 -6.30 7.36 -5.73
C ASN A 277 -4.84 7.64 -5.34
N TRP A 278 -4.14 6.68 -4.77
CA TRP A 278 -2.72 6.80 -4.42
C TRP A 278 -1.81 7.07 -5.62
N ILE A 279 -2.23 6.73 -6.86
CA ILE A 279 -1.41 7.06 -8.05
C ILE A 279 -1.50 8.53 -8.46
N GLN A 280 -2.39 9.35 -7.85
CA GLN A 280 -2.57 10.76 -8.22
C GLN A 280 -1.27 11.57 -8.23
N PRO A 281 -0.39 11.51 -7.19
CA PRO A 281 0.88 12.24 -7.21
C PRO A 281 1.80 11.81 -8.36
N MET A 282 1.77 10.53 -8.75
CA MET A 282 2.55 10.02 -9.89
C MET A 282 1.99 10.54 -11.22
N LEU A 283 0.66 10.57 -11.37
CA LEU A 283 0.01 11.13 -12.57
C LEU A 283 0.32 12.62 -12.70
N ASP A 284 0.23 13.38 -11.62
CA ASP A 284 0.52 14.82 -11.60
C ASP A 284 1.97 15.12 -11.97
N LYS A 285 2.91 14.26 -11.59
CA LYS A 285 4.34 14.37 -11.93
C LYS A 285 4.62 14.06 -13.41
N ILE A 286 3.93 13.04 -13.99
CA ILE A 286 4.17 12.58 -15.37
C ILE A 286 3.36 13.40 -16.37
N THR A 287 2.08 13.59 -16.10
CA THR A 287 1.12 14.29 -16.98
C THR A 287 0.25 15.23 -16.15
N PRO A 288 0.74 16.43 -15.83
CA PRO A 288 0.01 17.40 -15.04
C PRO A 288 -1.40 17.68 -15.60
N ASN A 289 -2.39 17.75 -14.72
CA ASN A 289 -3.80 17.99 -15.05
C ASN A 289 -4.41 16.90 -15.98
N MET A 290 -3.98 15.67 -15.85
CA MET A 290 -4.59 14.54 -16.57
C MET A 290 -6.07 14.41 -16.18
N ASP A 291 -6.97 14.46 -17.18
CA ASP A 291 -8.41 14.32 -16.95
C ASP A 291 -8.79 12.85 -16.75
N VAL A 292 -8.88 12.45 -15.48
CA VAL A 292 -9.13 11.07 -15.05
C VAL A 292 -10.35 10.96 -14.16
N GLY A 293 -10.85 9.76 -14.02
CA GLY A 293 -11.86 9.35 -13.05
C GLY A 293 -11.60 7.91 -12.63
N ILE A 294 -12.47 7.35 -11.81
CA ILE A 294 -12.38 5.97 -11.35
C ILE A 294 -13.69 5.23 -11.57
N LEU A 295 -13.62 3.97 -11.95
CA LEU A 295 -14.73 3.07 -12.21
C LEU A 295 -14.69 1.88 -11.25
N PRO A 296 -15.84 1.27 -10.91
CA PRO A 296 -15.88 -0.01 -10.23
C PRO A 296 -15.17 -1.14 -10.99
N MET A 297 -14.91 -2.23 -10.27
CA MET A 297 -14.52 -3.53 -10.82
C MET A 297 -15.74 -4.47 -10.81
N PRO A 298 -16.64 -4.39 -11.79
CA PRO A 298 -17.95 -5.02 -11.71
C PRO A 298 -17.87 -6.53 -11.93
N LEU A 299 -18.44 -7.33 -11.03
CA LEU A 299 -18.56 -8.78 -11.17
C LEU A 299 -19.93 -9.21 -11.74
N SER A 300 -20.90 -8.30 -11.87
CA SER A 300 -22.30 -8.61 -12.14
C SER A 300 -22.88 -7.62 -13.15
N ASP A 301 -24.00 -8.01 -13.78
CA ASP A 301 -24.81 -7.13 -14.62
C ASP A 301 -25.95 -6.44 -13.84
N ASP A 302 -26.02 -6.64 -12.52
CA ASP A 302 -26.86 -5.85 -11.63
C ASP A 302 -26.07 -4.63 -11.10
N ALA A 303 -26.36 -3.46 -11.64
CA ALA A 303 -25.69 -2.22 -11.26
C ALA A 303 -25.89 -1.85 -9.78
N ALA A 304 -26.96 -2.28 -9.12
CA ALA A 304 -27.18 -2.02 -7.69
C ALA A 304 -26.12 -2.75 -6.83
N VAL A 305 -25.58 -3.85 -7.31
CA VAL A 305 -24.54 -4.63 -6.66
C VAL A 305 -23.15 -4.25 -7.16
N ALA A 306 -23.01 -4.03 -8.48
CA ALA A 306 -21.73 -3.90 -9.17
C ALA A 306 -21.15 -2.47 -9.18
N ASP A 307 -22.00 -1.42 -9.08
CA ASP A 307 -21.59 0.00 -9.10
C ASP A 307 -21.11 0.44 -7.69
N LYS A 308 -20.00 -0.18 -7.24
CA LYS A 308 -19.38 0.12 -5.93
C LYS A 308 -17.86 0.14 -6.04
N LEU A 309 -17.23 1.09 -5.35
CA LEU A 309 -15.77 1.17 -5.23
C LEU A 309 -15.30 0.57 -3.90
N ALA A 310 -14.17 -0.12 -3.92
CA ALA A 310 -13.54 -0.58 -2.70
C ALA A 310 -12.82 0.59 -2.02
N ILE A 311 -13.30 1.01 -0.83
CA ILE A 311 -12.79 2.17 -0.07
C ILE A 311 -12.62 1.79 1.38
N ASP A 312 -11.41 2.03 1.95
CA ASP A 312 -11.10 1.76 3.35
C ASP A 312 -9.86 2.55 3.81
N VAL A 313 -9.38 2.29 5.03
CA VAL A 313 -8.12 2.79 5.57
C VAL A 313 -7.01 1.79 5.26
N PRO A 314 -6.08 2.11 4.34
CA PRO A 314 -5.07 1.15 3.86
C PRO A 314 -3.96 0.91 4.87
N SER A 315 -3.66 1.92 5.69
CA SER A 315 -2.47 1.93 6.52
C SER A 315 -2.58 2.92 7.67
N ASN A 316 -1.86 2.64 8.73
CA ASN A 316 -1.83 3.43 9.95
C ASN A 316 -0.37 3.63 10.37
N TRP A 317 -0.04 4.81 10.90
CA TRP A 317 1.21 5.02 11.59
C TRP A 317 1.18 4.37 12.96
N VAL A 318 2.16 3.54 13.26
CA VAL A 318 2.31 2.88 14.56
C VAL A 318 3.71 3.12 15.13
N ILE A 319 3.81 3.18 16.46
CA ILE A 319 5.06 3.44 17.17
C ILE A 319 5.53 2.15 17.85
N HIS A 320 6.82 1.86 17.73
CA HIS A 320 7.43 0.71 18.39
C HIS A 320 7.44 0.93 19.91
N LYS A 321 6.77 0.03 20.64
CA LYS A 321 6.61 0.11 22.11
C LYS A 321 7.94 0.19 22.87
N GLN A 322 8.97 -0.51 22.36
CA GLN A 322 10.28 -0.59 23.00
C GLN A 322 11.29 0.43 22.46
N ALA A 323 10.88 1.33 21.56
CA ALA A 323 11.72 2.44 21.12
C ALA A 323 12.13 3.32 22.34
N PRO A 324 13.27 4.00 22.27
CA PRO A 324 13.70 4.94 23.31
C PRO A 324 12.62 5.97 23.63
N ALA A 325 12.53 6.40 24.88
CA ALA A 325 11.46 7.32 25.32
C ALA A 325 11.47 8.65 24.56
N ALA A 326 12.66 9.16 24.21
CA ALA A 326 12.81 10.39 23.44
C ALA A 326 12.31 10.22 21.99
N ASP A 327 12.61 9.08 21.36
CA ASP A 327 12.22 8.78 19.98
C ASP A 327 10.71 8.55 19.89
N LYS A 328 10.11 7.83 20.85
CA LYS A 328 8.65 7.69 20.97
C LYS A 328 7.95 9.03 21.14
N LYS A 329 8.51 9.91 21.99
CA LYS A 329 7.94 11.24 22.17
C LYS A 329 8.01 12.05 20.89
N ALA A 330 9.15 12.06 20.21
CA ALA A 330 9.33 12.78 18.93
C ALA A 330 8.40 12.22 17.84
N ALA A 331 8.21 10.90 17.77
CA ALA A 331 7.26 10.28 16.85
C ALA A 331 5.81 10.69 17.14
N LYS A 332 5.37 10.67 18.43
CA LYS A 332 4.04 11.14 18.85
C LYS A 332 3.82 12.62 18.50
N ASP A 333 4.80 13.48 18.80
CA ASP A 333 4.74 14.91 18.51
C ASP A 333 4.65 15.17 16.99
N PHE A 334 5.44 14.44 16.18
CA PHE A 334 5.39 14.52 14.73
C PHE A 334 4.02 14.09 14.17
N LEU A 335 3.48 12.95 14.62
CA LEU A 335 2.16 12.48 14.21
C LEU A 335 1.04 13.48 14.55
N ASN A 336 1.11 14.08 15.75
CA ASN A 336 0.17 15.13 16.13
C ASN A 336 0.35 16.39 15.28
N TRP A 337 1.58 16.86 15.06
CA TRP A 337 1.88 18.03 14.22
C TRP A 337 1.39 17.81 12.77
N MET A 338 1.55 16.62 12.23
CA MET A 338 1.12 16.28 10.87
C MET A 338 -0.37 16.53 10.64
N VAL A 339 -1.22 16.29 11.64
CA VAL A 339 -2.67 16.42 11.51
C VAL A 339 -3.24 17.72 12.10
N THR A 340 -2.44 18.48 12.89
CA THR A 340 -2.91 19.71 13.54
C THR A 340 -2.26 20.99 13.01
N SER A 341 -1.05 20.91 12.42
CA SER A 341 -0.41 22.08 11.84
C SER A 341 -0.95 22.39 10.44
N LYS A 342 -0.82 23.65 10.02
CA LYS A 342 -1.20 24.06 8.66
C LYS A 342 -0.31 23.39 7.61
N GLU A 343 0.97 23.27 7.89
CA GLU A 343 1.98 22.66 7.02
C GLU A 343 1.71 21.16 6.86
N GLY A 344 1.42 20.45 7.97
CA GLY A 344 1.08 19.03 7.95
C GLY A 344 -0.22 18.76 7.22
N GLN A 345 -1.29 19.48 7.54
CA GLN A 345 -2.59 19.33 6.87
C GLN A 345 -2.50 19.63 5.37
N LYS A 346 -1.76 20.68 4.99
CA LYS A 346 -1.50 21.00 3.58
C LYS A 346 -0.78 19.87 2.87
N ALA A 347 0.28 19.33 3.47
CA ALA A 347 1.03 18.20 2.88
C ALA A 347 0.13 16.98 2.67
N LEU A 348 -0.71 16.63 3.64
CA LEU A 348 -1.64 15.50 3.51
C LEU A 348 -2.58 15.64 2.32
N VAL A 349 -3.16 16.81 2.09
CA VAL A 349 -4.17 17.00 1.04
C VAL A 349 -3.57 17.42 -0.31
N GLU A 350 -2.62 18.38 -0.31
CA GLU A 350 -2.10 18.94 -1.56
C GLU A 350 -0.94 18.13 -2.13
N ASP A 351 0.00 17.64 -1.28
CA ASP A 351 1.22 16.98 -1.75
C ASP A 351 1.01 15.45 -1.84
N PHE A 352 0.38 14.84 -0.83
CA PHE A 352 0.10 13.38 -0.82
C PHE A 352 -1.18 13.01 -1.55
N LYS A 353 -2.08 14.00 -1.79
CA LYS A 353 -3.40 13.78 -2.38
C LYS A 353 -4.26 12.80 -1.58
N TYR A 354 -4.10 12.81 -0.27
CA TYR A 354 -4.84 11.95 0.64
C TYR A 354 -6.27 12.45 0.90
N ILE A 355 -7.20 11.53 1.03
CA ILE A 355 -8.51 11.80 1.60
C ILE A 355 -8.34 11.75 3.12
N PRO A 356 -8.57 12.89 3.83
CA PRO A 356 -8.28 12.95 5.25
C PRO A 356 -9.12 11.98 6.09
N ALA A 357 -8.48 11.35 7.07
CA ALA A 357 -9.13 10.52 8.10
C ALA A 357 -9.60 11.34 9.33
N PHE A 358 -9.46 12.67 9.29
CA PHE A 358 -9.69 13.61 10.41
C PHE A 358 -10.73 14.66 10.04
N LYS A 359 -11.60 15.00 11.00
CA LYS A 359 -12.74 15.93 10.82
C LYS A 359 -12.29 17.36 10.59
N SER A 360 -11.18 17.78 11.20
CA SER A 360 -10.64 19.15 11.11
C SER A 360 -9.93 19.42 9.78
N ILE A 361 -9.59 18.39 8.99
CA ILE A 361 -8.87 18.52 7.73
C ILE A 361 -9.85 18.52 6.57
N GLU A 362 -9.96 19.65 5.88
CA GLU A 362 -10.85 19.76 4.72
C GLU A 362 -10.25 19.03 3.51
N ALA A 363 -11.04 18.14 2.89
CA ALA A 363 -10.65 17.39 1.70
C ALA A 363 -10.74 18.31 0.44
N LYS A 364 -9.85 19.30 0.36
CA LYS A 364 -9.66 20.17 -0.83
C LYS A 364 -8.36 19.76 -1.53
N ASP A 365 -8.36 19.92 -2.86
CA ASP A 365 -7.16 19.70 -3.68
C ASP A 365 -6.57 18.28 -3.61
N ILE A 366 -7.40 17.29 -3.22
CA ILE A 366 -7.07 15.86 -3.16
C ILE A 366 -6.98 15.20 -4.55
N GLY A 367 -7.20 15.98 -5.62
CA GLY A 367 -7.20 15.52 -7.00
C GLY A 367 -8.47 14.80 -7.44
N PRO A 368 -8.66 14.64 -8.77
CA PRO A 368 -9.90 14.11 -9.33
C PRO A 368 -10.23 12.69 -8.87
N LEU A 369 -9.23 11.86 -8.59
CA LEU A 369 -9.47 10.50 -8.09
C LEU A 369 -10.01 10.51 -6.66
N GLY A 370 -9.46 11.35 -5.78
CA GLY A 370 -9.95 11.51 -4.41
C GLY A 370 -11.38 12.08 -4.36
N GLU A 371 -11.68 13.06 -5.22
CA GLU A 371 -13.01 13.67 -5.33
C GLU A 371 -14.08 12.64 -5.74
N GLU A 372 -13.77 11.75 -6.70
CA GLU A 372 -14.69 10.72 -7.14
C GLU A 372 -14.94 9.67 -6.04
N LEU A 373 -13.90 9.27 -5.28
CA LEU A 373 -14.04 8.37 -4.14
C LEU A 373 -14.94 8.97 -3.05
N LEU A 374 -14.79 10.26 -2.74
CA LEU A 374 -15.67 10.95 -1.77
C LEU A 374 -17.13 10.95 -2.23
N LYS A 375 -17.39 11.06 -3.54
CA LYS A 375 -18.73 10.97 -4.10
C LYS A 375 -19.33 9.57 -3.87
N TYR A 376 -18.61 8.51 -4.22
CA TYR A 376 -19.03 7.13 -3.97
C TYR A 376 -19.26 6.85 -2.48
N SER A 377 -18.39 7.38 -1.60
CA SER A 377 -18.58 7.31 -0.15
C SER A 377 -19.87 7.98 0.32
N LYS A 378 -20.17 9.19 -0.15
CA LYS A 378 -21.40 9.93 0.18
C LYS A 378 -22.66 9.21 -0.31
N GLU A 379 -22.57 8.54 -1.45
CA GLU A 379 -23.65 7.74 -2.03
C GLU A 379 -23.78 6.35 -1.37
N GLN A 380 -22.91 6.01 -0.40
CA GLN A 380 -22.82 4.69 0.25
C GLN A 380 -22.61 3.53 -0.74
N LYS A 381 -21.96 3.80 -1.86
CA LYS A 381 -21.60 2.84 -2.88
C LYS A 381 -20.17 2.34 -2.68
N THR A 382 -19.92 1.70 -1.54
CA THR A 382 -18.59 1.24 -1.18
C THR A 382 -18.57 -0.25 -0.87
N LEU A 383 -17.40 -0.85 -1.03
CA LEU A 383 -17.04 -2.18 -0.59
C LEU A 383 -15.88 -2.06 0.41
N PRO A 384 -15.86 -2.84 1.50
CA PRO A 384 -14.75 -2.85 2.44
C PRO A 384 -13.50 -3.54 1.87
N TRP A 385 -12.35 -3.34 2.52
CA TRP A 385 -11.12 -4.06 2.19
C TRP A 385 -10.99 -5.31 3.06
N GLU A 386 -11.66 -6.38 2.67
CA GLU A 386 -11.71 -7.64 3.40
C GLU A 386 -10.33 -8.31 3.56
N TRP A 387 -9.42 -8.10 2.60
CA TRP A 387 -8.08 -8.67 2.63
C TRP A 387 -7.25 -8.29 3.87
N THR A 388 -7.58 -7.21 4.56
CA THR A 388 -6.95 -6.81 5.82
C THR A 388 -7.29 -7.74 6.99
N LYS A 389 -8.35 -8.54 6.83
CA LYS A 389 -8.81 -9.54 7.82
C LYS A 389 -8.31 -10.95 7.53
N PHE A 390 -7.66 -11.17 6.39
CA PHE A 390 -7.23 -12.51 5.95
C PHE A 390 -6.06 -13.03 6.80
N PRO A 391 -5.84 -14.36 6.83
CA PRO A 391 -4.65 -14.94 7.44
C PRO A 391 -3.36 -14.33 6.87
N GLU A 392 -2.35 -14.14 7.72
CA GLU A 392 -1.10 -13.51 7.32
C GLU A 392 -0.42 -14.27 6.17
N GLY A 393 -0.02 -13.54 5.12
CA GLY A 393 0.67 -14.08 3.94
C GLY A 393 -0.22 -14.77 2.91
N VAL A 394 -1.53 -14.93 3.18
CA VAL A 394 -2.42 -15.61 2.23
C VAL A 394 -2.59 -14.82 0.93
N THR A 395 -2.65 -13.50 1.01
CA THR A 395 -2.83 -12.65 -0.17
C THR A 395 -1.65 -12.72 -1.13
N GLN A 396 -0.43 -12.85 -0.60
CA GLN A 396 0.77 -13.04 -1.42
C GLN A 396 0.73 -14.37 -2.17
N LYS A 397 0.33 -15.47 -1.48
CA LYS A 397 0.13 -16.77 -2.12
C LYS A 397 -1.01 -16.74 -3.13
N PHE A 398 -2.10 -16.07 -2.83
CA PHE A 398 -3.20 -15.85 -3.76
C PHE A 398 -2.75 -15.12 -5.03
N GLY A 399 -1.95 -14.05 -4.88
CA GLY A 399 -1.37 -13.35 -6.01
C GLY A 399 -0.54 -14.27 -6.92
N ALA A 400 0.30 -15.12 -6.31
CA ALA A 400 1.12 -16.09 -7.04
C ALA A 400 0.26 -17.13 -7.79
N ASP A 401 -0.76 -17.70 -7.13
CA ASP A 401 -1.66 -18.68 -7.78
C ASP A 401 -2.44 -18.04 -8.95
N VAL A 402 -2.85 -16.77 -8.83
CA VAL A 402 -3.49 -16.03 -9.94
C VAL A 402 -2.49 -15.74 -11.07
N GLN A 403 -1.21 -15.45 -10.77
CA GLN A 403 -0.16 -15.31 -11.78
C GLN A 403 0.07 -16.61 -12.56
N GLU A 404 0.05 -17.77 -11.89
CA GLU A 404 0.12 -19.09 -12.54
C GLU A 404 -1.05 -19.32 -13.49
N TYR A 405 -2.28 -18.92 -13.09
CA TYR A 405 -3.46 -18.97 -13.96
C TYR A 405 -3.31 -18.08 -15.19
N ILE A 406 -2.92 -16.82 -15.02
CA ILE A 406 -2.68 -15.89 -16.13
C ILE A 406 -1.59 -16.41 -17.07
N GLY A 407 -0.59 -17.09 -16.53
CA GLY A 407 0.49 -17.77 -17.27
C GLY A 407 0.05 -19.03 -18.01
N GLY A 408 -1.21 -19.46 -17.86
CA GLY A 408 -1.76 -20.67 -18.50
C GLY A 408 -1.25 -21.98 -17.90
N GLN A 409 -0.77 -21.94 -16.66
CA GLN A 409 -0.22 -23.13 -15.97
C GLN A 409 -1.32 -23.92 -15.25
N THR A 410 -2.44 -23.27 -14.91
CA THR A 410 -3.59 -23.87 -14.22
C THR A 410 -4.90 -23.47 -14.89
N SER A 411 -5.94 -24.29 -14.75
CA SER A 411 -7.30 -23.99 -15.14
C SER A 411 -8.03 -23.15 -14.06
N GLU A 412 -9.19 -22.56 -14.40
CA GLU A 412 -10.06 -21.86 -13.45
C GLU A 412 -10.39 -22.73 -12.22
N GLU A 413 -10.75 -24.00 -12.45
CA GLU A 413 -11.10 -24.93 -11.36
C GLU A 413 -9.92 -25.20 -10.44
N GLU A 414 -8.73 -25.38 -10.99
CA GLU A 414 -7.49 -25.59 -10.22
C GLU A 414 -7.11 -24.33 -9.45
N LEU A 415 -7.20 -23.14 -10.06
CA LEU A 415 -7.00 -21.87 -9.37
C LEU A 415 -7.92 -21.77 -8.14
N LEU A 416 -9.23 -21.92 -8.31
CA LEU A 416 -10.17 -21.75 -7.21
C LEU A 416 -9.96 -22.78 -6.09
N LYS A 417 -9.56 -24.00 -6.42
CA LYS A 417 -9.16 -25.02 -5.43
C LYS A 417 -7.85 -24.68 -4.73
N SER A 418 -6.89 -24.07 -5.44
CA SER A 418 -5.63 -23.65 -4.84
C SER A 418 -5.85 -22.54 -3.82
N LEU A 419 -6.75 -21.57 -4.08
CA LEU A 419 -7.10 -20.52 -3.13
C LEU A 419 -7.69 -21.12 -1.82
N ASP A 420 -8.58 -22.11 -1.89
CA ASP A 420 -9.08 -22.85 -0.72
C ASP A 420 -7.92 -23.50 0.07
N LYS A 421 -6.99 -24.12 -0.64
CA LYS A 421 -5.83 -24.76 -0.04
C LYS A 421 -4.93 -23.76 0.68
N ARG A 422 -4.60 -22.61 0.01
CA ARG A 422 -3.78 -21.54 0.63
C ARG A 422 -4.43 -20.99 1.89
N TRP A 423 -5.76 -20.78 1.86
CA TRP A 423 -6.48 -20.34 3.06
C TRP A 423 -6.35 -21.37 4.19
N ALA A 424 -6.57 -22.64 3.91
CA ALA A 424 -6.50 -23.71 4.90
C ALA A 424 -5.10 -23.94 5.49
N GLU A 425 -4.05 -23.64 4.73
CA GLU A 425 -2.66 -23.73 5.17
C GLU A 425 -2.25 -22.64 6.17
N LEU A 426 -2.91 -21.46 6.14
CA LEU A 426 -2.48 -20.26 6.87
C LEU A 426 -3.46 -19.77 7.94
N LYS A 427 -4.71 -20.31 7.97
CA LYS A 427 -5.73 -19.96 8.99
C LYS A 427 -5.38 -20.45 10.39
#